data_8200c02d9e84f3df996558133799b447
#
_entry.id   8200c02d9e84f3df996558133799b447
#
_cell.length_a   1.000
_cell.length_b   1.000
_cell.length_c   1.000
_cell.angle_alpha   90.00
_cell.angle_beta   90.00
_cell.angle_gamma   90.00
#
_symmetry.space_group_name_H-M   'P 1'
#
loop_
_entity.id
_entity.type
_entity.pdbx_description
1 polymer ?
#
loop_
_entity_poly.entity_id
_entity_poly.type
_entity_poly.pdbx_seq_one_letter_code
_entity_poly.pdbx_strand_id
1 'polypeptide(L)'
;MELWRTSLQIVLMALEILTGFLGVYQIVMSLAGFWHRRESVRHSPRKRFLFLIPAHNEERVIGLLIDSLHTQNYPKDLFDIHVIADNCTDHTVQVAEKHGARVHRRTNTELCGKGFAIEWAIREIFQSFDRHDAIVLLDADNLVAPDFLERINSKLCEGHRVIQGYLDVKNPFDSWVSVSMAVSYWFSNRMWQNARQNLGLSCSLGGTGLCIDTSVLMEIGWEATGLTEDLEFGVRCVRRGILPVWAHDAKVYDEKPVDLRSSMRQRLRWMQGHFDCAKKHMLPLLISGIRERNFAKVDAAIYLFQPTRFIVLFLTSLMMVFQVSALQDTPWSKSLSFLPTNFWVFINLFLYLQVPLALLLERVNWRAYFGVVLLPWFLWTWGPITLQAYFTKNNRVWRHTVHKRAIRLDDLRGR
;
A
#
# COMPACT_ATOMS: atom_id res chain seq x y z
N MET A 1 8.04 32.36 -31.31
CA MET A 1 7.06 31.23 -31.37
C MET A 1 7.73 29.88 -31.62
N GLU A 2 8.76 29.76 -32.43
CA GLU A 2 9.45 28.48 -32.71
C GLU A 2 10.22 27.94 -31.50
N LEU A 3 10.93 28.77 -30.76
CA LEU A 3 11.77 28.34 -29.63
C LEU A 3 10.97 27.64 -28.50
N TRP A 4 9.81 28.19 -28.14
CA TRP A 4 8.97 27.57 -27.12
C TRP A 4 8.32 26.27 -27.59
N ARG A 5 8.00 26.15 -28.91
CA ARG A 5 7.51 24.88 -29.49
C ARG A 5 8.56 23.79 -29.41
N THR A 6 9.80 24.11 -29.81
CA THR A 6 10.93 23.16 -29.73
C THR A 6 11.20 22.76 -28.31
N SER A 7 11.20 23.70 -27.35
CA SER A 7 11.37 23.38 -25.92
C SER A 7 10.26 22.47 -25.39
N LEU A 8 9.00 22.74 -25.75
CA LEU A 8 7.86 21.90 -25.35
C LEU A 8 7.97 20.51 -25.97
N GLN A 9 8.36 20.38 -27.23
CA GLN A 9 8.56 19.09 -27.90
C GLN A 9 9.64 18.26 -27.21
N ILE A 10 10.77 18.88 -26.86
CA ILE A 10 11.86 18.18 -26.14
C ILE A 10 11.35 17.67 -24.76
N VAL A 11 10.61 18.49 -24.01
CA VAL A 11 10.06 18.08 -22.71
C VAL A 11 9.07 16.93 -22.86
N LEU A 12 8.17 17.01 -23.84
CA LEU A 12 7.19 15.95 -24.09
C LEU A 12 7.87 14.65 -24.54
N MET A 13 8.84 14.73 -25.44
CA MET A 13 9.65 13.59 -25.86
C MET A 13 10.38 12.94 -24.66
N ALA A 14 10.98 13.73 -23.80
CA ALA A 14 11.66 13.22 -22.61
C ALA A 14 10.66 12.52 -21.65
N LEU A 15 9.46 13.07 -21.47
CA LEU A 15 8.40 12.48 -20.67
C LEU A 15 7.87 11.17 -21.29
N GLU A 16 7.71 11.11 -22.62
CA GLU A 16 7.30 9.89 -23.32
C GLU A 16 8.35 8.78 -23.17
N ILE A 17 9.63 9.09 -23.39
CA ILE A 17 10.74 8.14 -23.22
C ILE A 17 10.77 7.61 -21.78
N LEU A 18 10.70 8.50 -20.79
CA LEU A 18 10.69 8.12 -19.39
C LEU A 18 9.49 7.24 -19.04
N THR A 19 8.29 7.61 -19.51
CA THR A 19 7.07 6.83 -19.24
C THR A 19 7.10 5.47 -19.95
N GLY A 20 7.60 5.43 -21.19
CA GLY A 20 7.81 4.21 -21.94
C GLY A 20 8.80 3.27 -21.24
N PHE A 21 9.94 3.81 -20.80
CA PHE A 21 10.92 3.08 -20.00
C PHE A 21 10.30 2.50 -18.73
N LEU A 22 9.56 3.31 -17.96
CA LEU A 22 8.87 2.85 -16.76
C LEU A 22 7.78 1.81 -17.06
N GLY A 23 7.12 1.89 -18.23
CA GLY A 23 6.17 0.88 -18.70
C GLY A 23 6.85 -0.46 -18.94
N VAL A 24 7.93 -0.47 -19.71
CA VAL A 24 8.76 -1.67 -19.96
C VAL A 24 9.33 -2.21 -18.65
N TYR A 25 9.88 -1.36 -17.81
CA TYR A 25 10.40 -1.72 -16.49
C TYR A 25 9.33 -2.46 -15.67
N GLN A 26 8.11 -1.93 -15.59
CA GLN A 26 7.01 -2.56 -14.85
C GLN A 26 6.63 -3.91 -15.45
N ILE A 27 6.57 -4.03 -16.78
CA ILE A 27 6.29 -5.30 -17.46
C ILE A 27 7.35 -6.35 -17.08
N VAL A 28 8.64 -5.99 -17.21
CA VAL A 28 9.73 -6.91 -16.90
C VAL A 28 9.69 -7.35 -15.43
N MET A 29 9.50 -6.39 -14.50
CA MET A 29 9.41 -6.68 -13.08
C MET A 29 8.22 -7.58 -12.75
N SER A 30 7.06 -7.32 -13.36
CA SER A 30 5.83 -8.09 -13.10
C SER A 30 5.90 -9.54 -13.58
N LEU A 31 6.77 -9.87 -14.55
CA LEU A 31 6.96 -11.26 -14.98
C LEU A 31 7.38 -12.17 -13.82
N ALA A 32 8.15 -11.68 -12.87
CA ALA A 32 8.50 -12.43 -11.67
C ALA A 32 7.29 -12.74 -10.76
N GLY A 33 6.17 -12.03 -10.93
CA GLY A 33 4.92 -12.26 -10.19
C GLY A 33 4.15 -13.51 -10.63
N PHE A 34 4.46 -14.07 -11.81
CA PHE A 34 3.79 -15.31 -12.28
C PHE A 34 4.09 -16.51 -11.39
N TRP A 35 5.24 -16.52 -10.74
CA TRP A 35 5.64 -17.59 -9.83
C TRP A 35 5.30 -17.20 -8.39
N HIS A 36 4.71 -18.12 -7.68
CA HIS A 36 4.54 -18.06 -6.24
C HIS A 36 4.86 -19.43 -5.65
N ARG A 37 5.83 -19.48 -4.78
CA ARG A 37 6.09 -20.65 -3.95
C ARG A 37 5.30 -20.49 -2.65
N ARG A 38 4.37 -21.41 -2.41
CA ARG A 38 3.63 -21.44 -1.15
C ARG A 38 4.61 -21.40 0.03
N GLU A 39 4.40 -20.46 0.93
CA GLU A 39 5.25 -20.29 2.10
C GLU A 39 4.97 -21.40 3.09
N SER A 40 5.98 -22.21 3.41
CA SER A 40 5.85 -23.24 4.43
C SER A 40 6.09 -22.62 5.82
N VAL A 41 5.26 -23.00 6.79
CA VAL A 41 5.53 -22.72 8.22
C VAL A 41 6.66 -23.66 8.64
N ARG A 42 7.90 -23.13 8.75
CA ARG A 42 9.12 -23.93 8.99
C ARG A 42 9.56 -23.93 10.44
N HIS A 43 9.09 -22.97 11.22
CA HIS A 43 9.54 -22.77 12.59
C HIS A 43 8.37 -22.86 13.55
N SER A 44 8.55 -23.60 14.63
CA SER A 44 7.59 -23.62 15.74
C SER A 44 7.42 -22.21 16.32
N PRO A 45 6.25 -21.90 16.94
CA PRO A 45 6.02 -20.65 17.62
C PRO A 45 7.06 -20.39 18.71
N ARG A 46 7.77 -19.27 18.63
CA ARG A 46 8.75 -18.86 19.65
C ARG A 46 8.92 -17.35 19.79
N LYS A 47 8.52 -16.57 18.77
CA LYS A 47 8.58 -15.12 18.83
C LYS A 47 7.40 -14.54 19.59
N ARG A 48 7.65 -13.54 20.42
CA ARG A 48 6.61 -12.81 21.14
C ARG A 48 6.18 -11.61 20.33
N PHE A 49 4.87 -11.48 20.09
CA PHE A 49 4.30 -10.41 19.30
C PHE A 49 3.50 -9.42 20.12
N LEU A 50 3.54 -8.16 19.70
CA LEU A 50 2.63 -7.13 20.16
C LEU A 50 1.76 -6.69 19.00
N PHE A 51 0.46 -6.95 19.04
CA PHE A 51 -0.48 -6.27 18.15
C PHE A 51 -0.71 -4.85 18.66
N LEU A 52 -0.41 -3.86 17.79
CA LEU A 52 -0.57 -2.45 18.07
C LEU A 52 -1.60 -1.86 17.12
N ILE A 53 -2.75 -1.39 17.64
CA ILE A 53 -3.94 -1.02 16.89
C ILE A 53 -4.32 0.42 17.22
N PRO A 54 -3.88 1.42 16.41
CA PRO A 54 -4.40 2.78 16.51
C PRO A 54 -5.88 2.81 16.10
N ALA A 55 -6.73 3.41 16.94
CA ALA A 55 -8.16 3.50 16.72
C ALA A 55 -8.67 4.92 17.03
N HIS A 56 -9.54 5.45 16.16
CA HIS A 56 -10.24 6.72 16.36
C HIS A 56 -11.71 6.58 15.97
N ASN A 57 -12.60 6.48 16.97
CA ASN A 57 -14.04 6.30 16.77
C ASN A 57 -14.39 5.07 15.92
N GLU A 58 -13.94 3.89 16.35
CA GLU A 58 -14.10 2.61 15.65
C GLU A 58 -14.93 1.59 16.45
N GLU A 59 -15.87 2.05 17.29
CA GLU A 59 -16.72 1.21 18.16
C GLU A 59 -17.41 0.05 17.44
N ARG A 60 -17.70 0.21 16.12
CA ARG A 60 -18.44 -0.77 15.32
C ARG A 60 -17.61 -1.93 14.84
N VAL A 61 -16.31 -1.75 14.71
CA VAL A 61 -15.43 -2.72 14.02
C VAL A 61 -14.29 -3.26 14.90
N ILE A 62 -13.83 -2.49 15.90
CA ILE A 62 -12.67 -2.84 16.73
C ILE A 62 -12.83 -4.19 17.45
N GLY A 63 -14.04 -4.49 17.95
CA GLY A 63 -14.32 -5.78 18.61
C GLY A 63 -14.13 -6.98 17.68
N LEU A 64 -14.53 -6.85 16.40
CA LEU A 64 -14.40 -7.92 15.41
C LEU A 64 -12.93 -8.21 15.06
N LEU A 65 -12.10 -7.15 14.99
CA LEU A 65 -10.67 -7.31 14.84
C LEU A 65 -10.09 -8.10 16.02
N ILE A 66 -10.37 -7.67 17.27
CA ILE A 66 -9.85 -8.31 18.48
C ILE A 66 -10.29 -9.77 18.54
N ASP A 67 -11.55 -10.07 18.23
CA ASP A 67 -12.04 -11.45 18.14
C ASP A 67 -11.25 -12.27 17.11
N SER A 68 -10.94 -11.70 15.93
CA SER A 68 -10.13 -12.39 14.93
C SER A 68 -8.69 -12.65 15.40
N LEU A 69 -8.13 -11.78 16.24
CA LEU A 69 -6.80 -11.98 16.83
C LEU A 69 -6.83 -13.10 17.88
N HIS A 70 -7.93 -13.28 18.61
CA HIS A 70 -8.09 -14.40 19.52
C HIS A 70 -8.21 -15.76 18.80
N THR A 71 -8.47 -15.78 17.48
CA THR A 71 -8.49 -17.02 16.67
C THR A 71 -7.13 -17.45 16.13
N GLN A 72 -6.04 -16.70 16.41
CA GLN A 72 -4.72 -17.04 15.89
C GLN A 72 -4.28 -18.45 16.33
N ASN A 73 -3.78 -19.26 15.38
CA ASN A 73 -3.13 -20.54 15.60
C ASN A 73 -1.73 -20.33 16.21
N TYR A 74 -1.66 -19.63 17.32
CA TYR A 74 -0.43 -19.24 17.98
C TYR A 74 -0.62 -19.27 19.49
N PRO A 75 0.39 -19.66 20.31
CA PRO A 75 0.26 -19.69 21.77
C PRO A 75 -0.17 -18.33 22.33
N LYS A 76 -1.20 -18.33 23.17
CA LYS A 76 -1.82 -17.09 23.69
C LYS A 76 -0.89 -16.30 24.63
N ASP A 77 0.07 -16.96 25.22
CA ASP A 77 1.11 -16.35 26.07
C ASP A 77 2.24 -15.70 25.26
N LEU A 78 2.25 -15.90 23.93
CA LEU A 78 3.26 -15.34 23.03
C LEU A 78 2.76 -14.12 22.23
N PHE A 79 1.59 -13.58 22.53
CA PHE A 79 1.18 -12.31 21.94
C PHE A 79 0.27 -11.49 22.87
N ASP A 80 0.38 -10.19 22.78
CA ASP A 80 -0.46 -9.22 23.47
C ASP A 80 -1.21 -8.34 22.47
N ILE A 81 -2.41 -7.85 22.84
CA ILE A 81 -3.26 -7.00 22.00
C ILE A 81 -3.40 -5.65 22.69
N HIS A 82 -2.82 -4.61 22.10
CA HIS A 82 -2.89 -3.24 22.59
C HIS A 82 -3.59 -2.31 21.60
N VAL A 83 -4.59 -1.59 22.07
CA VAL A 83 -5.34 -0.58 21.31
C VAL A 83 -4.92 0.81 21.79
N ILE A 84 -4.59 1.69 20.86
CA ILE A 84 -4.35 3.12 21.13
C ILE A 84 -5.63 3.86 20.77
N ALA A 85 -6.42 4.21 21.76
CA ALA A 85 -7.63 5.02 21.58
C ALA A 85 -7.21 6.49 21.42
N ASP A 86 -7.00 6.93 20.18
CA ASP A 86 -6.52 8.28 19.85
C ASP A 86 -7.69 9.24 19.65
N ASN A 87 -7.88 10.17 20.59
CA ASN A 87 -8.94 11.17 20.56
C ASN A 87 -10.35 10.57 20.36
N CYS A 88 -10.64 9.40 20.92
CA CYS A 88 -11.95 8.75 20.81
C CYS A 88 -13.02 9.47 21.64
N THR A 89 -14.20 9.64 21.04
CA THR A 89 -15.37 10.25 21.65
C THR A 89 -16.58 9.31 21.73
N ASP A 90 -16.47 8.11 21.12
CA ASP A 90 -17.46 7.04 21.11
C ASP A 90 -17.12 5.94 22.12
N HIS A 91 -17.74 4.76 21.99
CA HIS A 91 -17.51 3.60 22.86
C HIS A 91 -16.35 2.69 22.44
N THR A 92 -15.42 3.16 21.57
CA THR A 92 -14.26 2.36 21.11
C THR A 92 -13.48 1.73 22.28
N VAL A 93 -13.23 2.52 23.33
CA VAL A 93 -12.47 2.06 24.51
C VAL A 93 -13.18 0.91 25.19
N GLN A 94 -14.46 1.10 25.53
CA GLN A 94 -15.26 0.09 26.25
C GLN A 94 -15.40 -1.21 25.45
N VAL A 95 -15.59 -1.08 24.12
CA VAL A 95 -15.66 -2.23 23.23
C VAL A 95 -14.34 -2.98 23.21
N ALA A 96 -13.22 -2.29 23.04
CA ALA A 96 -11.90 -2.92 22.99
C ALA A 96 -11.55 -3.65 24.31
N GLU A 97 -11.80 -3.02 25.46
CA GLU A 97 -11.60 -3.61 26.80
C GLU A 97 -12.48 -4.85 27.01
N LYS A 98 -13.76 -4.79 26.60
CA LYS A 98 -14.70 -5.91 26.68
C LYS A 98 -14.26 -7.12 25.88
N HIS A 99 -13.60 -6.92 24.72
CA HIS A 99 -13.06 -7.98 23.87
C HIS A 99 -11.66 -8.45 24.28
N GLY A 100 -11.10 -7.92 25.39
CA GLY A 100 -9.86 -8.42 25.99
C GLY A 100 -8.59 -7.73 25.53
N ALA A 101 -8.68 -6.57 24.89
CA ALA A 101 -7.51 -5.77 24.55
C ALA A 101 -7.09 -4.86 25.72
N ARG A 102 -5.79 -4.61 25.85
CA ARG A 102 -5.27 -3.54 26.71
C ARG A 102 -5.38 -2.20 25.98
N VAL A 103 -6.11 -1.23 26.58
CA VAL A 103 -6.37 0.05 25.93
C VAL A 103 -5.50 1.15 26.53
N HIS A 104 -4.87 1.92 25.67
CA HIS A 104 -4.10 3.12 25.98
C HIS A 104 -4.80 4.35 25.40
N ARG A 105 -5.21 5.27 26.27
CA ARG A 105 -5.93 6.49 25.86
C ARG A 105 -4.92 7.59 25.56
N ARG A 106 -5.01 8.14 24.36
CA ARG A 106 -4.23 9.29 23.92
C ARG A 106 -5.19 10.44 23.59
N THR A 107 -4.93 11.61 24.17
CA THR A 107 -5.65 12.84 23.84
C THR A 107 -4.62 13.89 23.41
N ASN A 108 -4.62 14.21 22.12
CA ASN A 108 -3.76 15.24 21.56
C ASN A 108 -4.41 15.77 20.27
N THR A 109 -4.89 17.02 20.31
CA THR A 109 -5.59 17.68 19.20
C THR A 109 -4.65 18.35 18.20
N GLU A 110 -3.36 18.54 18.54
CA GLU A 110 -2.37 19.15 17.66
C GLU A 110 -1.69 18.11 16.78
N LEU A 111 -1.30 16.97 17.37
CA LEU A 111 -0.62 15.88 16.68
C LEU A 111 -1.60 14.74 16.39
N CYS A 112 -2.53 14.97 15.47
CA CYS A 112 -3.56 14.00 15.06
C CYS A 112 -3.07 13.07 13.95
N GLY A 113 -3.48 11.80 14.01
CA GLY A 113 -3.26 10.82 12.96
C GLY A 113 -2.46 9.60 13.40
N LYS A 114 -2.56 8.54 12.60
CA LYS A 114 -2.04 7.21 12.90
C LYS A 114 -0.53 7.20 13.20
N GLY A 115 0.27 7.89 12.40
CA GLY A 115 1.72 7.94 12.59
C GLY A 115 2.11 8.54 13.95
N PHE A 116 1.42 9.61 14.38
CA PHE A 116 1.63 10.21 15.70
C PHE A 116 1.17 9.32 16.86
N ALA A 117 0.05 8.60 16.67
CA ALA A 117 -0.43 7.65 17.68
C ALA A 117 0.55 6.50 17.87
N ILE A 118 1.13 5.95 16.79
CA ILE A 118 2.16 4.91 16.83
C ILE A 118 3.44 5.46 17.49
N GLU A 119 3.90 6.64 17.09
CA GLU A 119 5.10 7.28 17.66
C GLU A 119 4.95 7.49 19.17
N TRP A 120 3.79 7.99 19.60
CA TRP A 120 3.48 8.16 21.02
C TRP A 120 3.50 6.83 21.76
N ALA A 121 2.89 5.77 21.20
CA ALA A 121 2.88 4.46 21.84
C ALA A 121 4.29 3.90 22.00
N ILE A 122 5.14 4.04 20.99
CA ILE A 122 6.52 3.56 21.02
C ILE A 122 7.32 4.32 22.09
N ARG A 123 7.14 5.62 22.21
CA ARG A 123 7.88 6.44 23.18
C ARG A 123 7.40 6.31 24.61
N GLU A 124 6.07 6.35 24.81
CA GLU A 124 5.51 6.48 26.16
C GLU A 124 5.15 5.14 26.79
N ILE A 125 4.80 4.13 25.97
CA ILE A 125 4.30 2.85 26.47
C ILE A 125 5.41 1.80 26.46
N PHE A 126 6.24 1.81 25.41
CA PHE A 126 7.25 0.79 25.21
C PHE A 126 8.66 1.31 25.44
N GLN A 127 8.91 1.94 26.60
CA GLN A 127 10.24 2.42 27.00
C GLN A 127 11.28 1.30 27.06
N SER A 128 10.85 0.04 27.23
CA SER A 128 11.67 -1.15 27.06
C SER A 128 10.90 -2.17 26.23
N PHE A 129 11.45 -2.59 25.10
CA PHE A 129 10.88 -3.63 24.24
C PHE A 129 11.20 -5.05 24.75
N ASP A 130 11.68 -5.20 25.99
CA ASP A 130 12.24 -6.44 26.57
C ASP A 130 11.29 -7.64 26.56
N ARG A 131 9.99 -7.42 26.33
CA ARG A 131 8.98 -8.48 26.33
C ARG A 131 8.55 -8.99 24.97
N HIS A 132 8.78 -8.23 23.90
CA HIS A 132 8.28 -8.56 22.55
C HIS A 132 9.41 -8.53 21.53
N ASP A 133 9.47 -9.58 20.70
CA ASP A 133 10.42 -9.65 19.59
C ASP A 133 9.99 -8.77 18.42
N ALA A 134 8.69 -8.60 18.23
CA ALA A 134 8.16 -7.81 17.11
C ALA A 134 6.81 -7.16 17.43
N ILE A 135 6.54 -6.04 16.74
CA ILE A 135 5.25 -5.34 16.75
C ILE A 135 4.54 -5.62 15.43
N VAL A 136 3.24 -5.95 15.52
CA VAL A 136 2.34 -6.07 14.35
C VAL A 136 1.37 -4.89 14.36
N LEU A 137 1.48 -4.02 13.35
CA LEU A 137 0.58 -2.88 13.17
C LEU A 137 -0.66 -3.30 12.38
N LEU A 138 -1.84 -2.98 12.90
CA LEU A 138 -3.13 -3.25 12.28
C LEU A 138 -4.04 -2.02 12.34
N ASP A 139 -4.85 -1.80 11.30
CA ASP A 139 -5.95 -0.84 11.34
C ASP A 139 -7.16 -1.43 12.08
N ALA A 140 -7.90 -0.59 12.78
CA ALA A 140 -9.00 -1.01 13.67
C ALA A 140 -10.16 -1.73 12.95
N ASP A 141 -10.28 -1.55 11.63
CA ASP A 141 -11.29 -2.15 10.78
C ASP A 141 -10.87 -3.50 10.17
N ASN A 142 -9.68 -3.99 10.45
CA ASN A 142 -9.16 -5.20 9.84
C ASN A 142 -9.77 -6.49 10.42
N LEU A 143 -9.55 -7.59 9.67
CA LEU A 143 -9.66 -8.97 10.15
C LEU A 143 -8.36 -9.70 9.79
N VAL A 144 -7.93 -10.65 10.63
CA VAL A 144 -6.65 -11.34 10.47
C VAL A 144 -6.88 -12.84 10.30
N ALA A 145 -6.26 -13.44 9.28
CA ALA A 145 -6.33 -14.90 9.07
C ALA A 145 -5.72 -15.67 10.26
N PRO A 146 -6.28 -16.83 10.64
CA PRO A 146 -5.84 -17.57 11.85
C PRO A 146 -4.37 -18.00 11.82
N ASP A 147 -3.80 -18.23 10.65
CA ASP A 147 -2.41 -18.66 10.44
C ASP A 147 -1.41 -17.51 10.24
N PHE A 148 -1.85 -16.27 10.40
CA PHE A 148 -1.03 -15.08 10.16
C PHE A 148 0.25 -15.08 11.03
N LEU A 149 0.13 -15.24 12.36
CA LEU A 149 1.29 -15.21 13.26
C LEU A 149 2.27 -16.37 13.02
N GLU A 150 1.79 -17.57 12.67
CA GLU A 150 2.66 -18.70 12.34
C GLU A 150 3.57 -18.38 11.16
N ARG A 151 3.02 -17.72 10.13
CA ARG A 151 3.74 -17.32 8.91
C ARG A 151 4.73 -16.19 9.20
N ILE A 152 4.30 -15.19 9.94
CA ILE A 152 5.16 -14.07 10.36
C ILE A 152 6.29 -14.56 11.27
N ASN A 153 6.01 -15.46 12.22
CA ASN A 153 7.02 -16.08 13.05
C ASN A 153 8.11 -16.80 12.22
N SER A 154 7.69 -17.54 11.19
CA SER A 154 8.65 -18.23 10.31
C SER A 154 9.56 -17.24 9.59
N LYS A 155 9.02 -16.15 9.05
CA LYS A 155 9.82 -15.09 8.39
C LYS A 155 10.79 -14.40 9.35
N LEU A 156 10.36 -14.08 10.59
CA LEU A 156 11.26 -13.52 11.61
C LEU A 156 12.37 -14.49 11.98
N CYS A 157 12.04 -15.79 12.11
CA CYS A 157 13.03 -16.83 12.41
C CYS A 157 14.03 -17.07 11.25
N GLU A 158 13.64 -16.76 10.02
CA GLU A 158 14.50 -16.75 8.84
C GLU A 158 15.40 -15.49 8.77
N GLY A 159 15.28 -14.57 9.74
CA GLY A 159 16.11 -13.37 9.85
C GLY A 159 15.53 -12.13 9.17
N HIS A 160 14.31 -12.19 8.66
CA HIS A 160 13.64 -11.00 8.11
C HIS A 160 13.18 -10.08 9.25
N ARG A 161 13.42 -8.79 9.13
CA ARG A 161 13.21 -7.82 10.22
C ARG A 161 11.99 -6.93 10.03
N VAL A 162 11.54 -6.72 8.78
CA VAL A 162 10.34 -5.95 8.44
C VAL A 162 9.54 -6.77 7.42
N ILE A 163 8.30 -7.11 7.76
CA ILE A 163 7.49 -8.06 6.99
C ILE A 163 6.13 -7.45 6.73
N GLN A 164 5.74 -7.36 5.46
CA GLN A 164 4.39 -6.95 5.06
C GLN A 164 3.56 -8.19 4.72
N GLY A 165 2.44 -8.35 5.40
CA GLY A 165 1.44 -9.37 5.07
C GLY A 165 0.60 -9.01 3.85
N TYR A 166 -0.11 -10.00 3.32
CA TYR A 166 -1.01 -9.87 2.18
C TYR A 166 -2.26 -9.07 2.56
N LEU A 167 -2.50 -7.97 1.85
CA LEU A 167 -3.68 -7.13 2.05
C LEU A 167 -4.81 -7.60 1.15
N ASP A 168 -5.74 -8.36 1.72
CA ASP A 168 -6.98 -8.81 1.06
C ASP A 168 -8.14 -7.86 1.40
N VAL A 169 -9.29 -8.04 0.77
CA VAL A 169 -10.45 -7.16 0.90
C VAL A 169 -11.61 -7.89 1.53
N LYS A 170 -12.18 -7.36 2.63
CA LYS A 170 -13.32 -7.97 3.30
C LYS A 170 -14.67 -7.72 2.63
N ASN A 171 -14.79 -6.68 1.79
CA ASN A 171 -16.04 -6.29 1.13
C ASN A 171 -15.91 -6.07 -0.41
N PRO A 172 -15.32 -7.00 -1.18
CA PRO A 172 -14.95 -6.75 -2.58
C PRO A 172 -16.17 -6.53 -3.50
N PHE A 173 -17.34 -7.06 -3.15
CA PHE A 173 -18.52 -7.06 -4.04
C PHE A 173 -19.65 -6.12 -3.58
N ASP A 174 -19.36 -5.18 -2.68
CA ASP A 174 -20.36 -4.24 -2.17
C ASP A 174 -20.74 -3.14 -3.18
N SER A 175 -19.81 -2.80 -4.09
CA SER A 175 -20.03 -1.80 -5.13
C SER A 175 -19.02 -1.97 -6.28
N TRP A 176 -19.26 -1.22 -7.39
CA TRP A 176 -18.29 -1.15 -8.47
C TRP A 176 -16.95 -0.53 -8.05
N VAL A 177 -16.96 0.37 -7.07
CA VAL A 177 -15.76 1.00 -6.49
C VAL A 177 -14.97 -0.02 -5.68
N SER A 178 -15.64 -0.76 -4.78
CA SER A 178 -14.97 -1.76 -3.94
C SER A 178 -14.40 -2.90 -4.77
N VAL A 179 -15.09 -3.39 -5.81
CA VAL A 179 -14.54 -4.44 -6.67
C VAL A 179 -13.38 -3.94 -7.53
N SER A 180 -13.40 -2.69 -8.01
CA SER A 180 -12.28 -2.11 -8.74
C SER A 180 -11.05 -1.93 -7.84
N MET A 181 -11.24 -1.53 -6.59
CA MET A 181 -10.17 -1.48 -5.59
C MET A 181 -9.64 -2.89 -5.27
N ALA A 182 -10.51 -3.86 -5.05
CA ALA A 182 -10.13 -5.25 -4.78
C ALA A 182 -9.28 -5.84 -5.94
N VAL A 183 -9.72 -5.67 -7.19
CA VAL A 183 -8.96 -6.06 -8.39
C VAL A 183 -7.57 -5.40 -8.41
N SER A 184 -7.49 -4.11 -8.09
CA SER A 184 -6.21 -3.39 -8.03
C SER A 184 -5.29 -3.95 -6.94
N TYR A 185 -5.84 -4.35 -5.79
CA TYR A 185 -5.07 -4.94 -4.68
C TYR A 185 -4.57 -6.34 -5.03
N TRP A 186 -5.44 -7.24 -5.56
CA TRP A 186 -5.04 -8.58 -5.97
C TRP A 186 -3.97 -8.54 -7.08
N PHE A 187 -4.14 -7.63 -8.06
CA PHE A 187 -3.10 -7.37 -9.07
C PHE A 187 -1.79 -6.90 -8.43
N SER A 188 -1.85 -5.91 -7.54
CA SER A 188 -0.66 -5.38 -6.87
C SER A 188 0.04 -6.42 -6.00
N ASN A 189 -0.72 -7.18 -5.21
CA ASN A 189 -0.18 -8.25 -4.38
C ASN A 189 0.59 -9.28 -5.22
N ARG A 190 0.04 -9.66 -6.37
CA ARG A 190 0.64 -10.68 -7.24
C ARG A 190 1.76 -10.13 -8.11
N MET A 191 1.46 -9.12 -8.93
CA MET A 191 2.34 -8.64 -10.00
C MET A 191 3.33 -7.56 -9.52
N TRP A 192 3.17 -7.10 -8.28
CA TRP A 192 4.03 -6.07 -7.73
C TRP A 192 4.76 -6.53 -6.46
N GLN A 193 4.05 -6.91 -5.41
CA GLN A 193 4.65 -7.30 -4.13
C GLN A 193 5.36 -8.66 -4.22
N ASN A 194 4.65 -9.69 -4.69
CA ASN A 194 5.21 -11.03 -4.88
C ASN A 194 6.34 -11.02 -5.93
N ALA A 195 6.22 -10.22 -6.99
CA ALA A 195 7.29 -10.06 -7.98
C ALA A 195 8.58 -9.51 -7.35
N ARG A 196 8.49 -8.46 -6.52
CA ARG A 196 9.64 -7.92 -5.80
C ARG A 196 10.24 -8.90 -4.82
N GLN A 197 9.41 -9.62 -4.09
CA GLN A 197 9.89 -10.68 -3.19
C GLN A 197 10.70 -11.72 -3.96
N ASN A 198 10.22 -12.17 -5.13
CA ASN A 198 10.92 -13.16 -5.96
C ASN A 198 12.24 -12.64 -6.54
N LEU A 199 12.35 -11.33 -6.72
CA LEU A 199 13.57 -10.67 -7.21
C LEU A 199 14.54 -10.23 -6.10
N GLY A 200 14.20 -10.50 -4.82
CA GLY A 200 15.02 -10.07 -3.69
C GLY A 200 15.01 -8.55 -3.47
N LEU A 201 13.94 -7.87 -3.92
CA LEU A 201 13.76 -6.43 -3.76
C LEU A 201 12.83 -6.13 -2.59
N SER A 202 12.80 -4.86 -2.18
CA SER A 202 11.92 -4.41 -1.12
C SER A 202 10.45 -4.41 -1.57
N CYS A 203 9.56 -4.99 -0.77
CA CYS A 203 8.13 -4.74 -0.94
C CYS A 203 7.75 -3.34 -0.42
N SER A 204 6.64 -2.79 -0.89
CA SER A 204 6.05 -1.58 -0.31
C SER A 204 5.20 -1.93 0.91
N LEU A 205 5.27 -1.09 1.94
CA LEU A 205 4.43 -1.22 3.12
C LEU A 205 3.05 -0.61 2.84
N GLY A 206 2.00 -1.20 3.39
CA GLY A 206 0.61 -0.84 3.14
C GLY A 206 -0.16 -0.37 4.38
N GLY A 207 0.56 0.06 5.41
CA GLY A 207 -0.01 0.65 6.63
C GLY A 207 -0.59 -0.35 7.62
N THR A 208 -1.03 -1.50 7.19
CA THR A 208 -1.61 -2.55 8.05
C THR A 208 -1.06 -3.92 7.69
N GLY A 209 -1.21 -4.90 8.61
CA GLY A 209 -0.58 -6.22 8.43
C GLY A 209 0.95 -6.14 8.37
N LEU A 210 1.53 -5.13 8.99
CA LEU A 210 2.95 -4.83 9.00
C LEU A 210 3.59 -5.34 10.28
N CYS A 211 4.52 -6.27 10.18
CA CYS A 211 5.34 -6.73 11.31
C CYS A 211 6.73 -6.10 11.26
N ILE A 212 7.17 -5.57 12.40
CA ILE A 212 8.46 -4.92 12.58
C ILE A 212 9.17 -5.56 13.78
N ASP A 213 10.35 -6.13 13.54
CA ASP A 213 11.26 -6.56 14.63
C ASP A 213 11.59 -5.36 15.53
N THR A 214 11.49 -5.53 16.84
CA THR A 214 11.72 -4.43 17.80
C THR A 214 13.10 -3.83 17.68
N SER A 215 14.10 -4.61 17.27
CA SER A 215 15.46 -4.10 17.02
C SER A 215 15.51 -3.03 15.91
N VAL A 216 14.62 -3.09 14.93
CA VAL A 216 14.52 -2.06 13.88
C VAL A 216 14.03 -0.75 14.47
N LEU A 217 13.02 -0.79 15.34
CA LEU A 217 12.50 0.42 16.01
C LEU A 217 13.54 1.03 16.97
N MET A 218 14.36 0.20 17.61
CA MET A 218 15.49 0.68 18.42
C MET A 218 16.58 1.33 17.55
N GLU A 219 16.82 0.77 16.34
CA GLU A 219 17.88 1.24 15.43
C GLU A 219 17.53 2.53 14.71
N ILE A 220 16.30 2.65 14.18
CA ILE A 220 15.91 3.76 13.29
C ILE A 220 14.73 4.59 13.80
N GLY A 221 14.08 4.21 14.91
CA GLY A 221 12.86 4.84 15.42
C GLY A 221 11.67 4.71 14.47
N TRP A 222 10.48 5.06 14.92
CA TRP A 222 9.33 5.16 14.00
C TRP A 222 9.43 6.43 13.15
N GLU A 223 9.42 7.61 13.76
CA GLU A 223 9.62 8.95 13.14
C GLU A 223 8.83 9.20 11.83
N ALA A 224 7.87 8.36 11.52
CA ALA A 224 7.05 8.44 10.31
C ALA A 224 5.68 9.00 10.69
N THR A 225 5.54 10.32 10.60
CA THR A 225 4.33 11.07 11.01
C THR A 225 3.61 11.75 9.85
N GLY A 226 4.00 11.41 8.62
CA GLY A 226 3.37 11.88 7.39
C GLY A 226 1.99 11.29 7.15
N LEU A 227 1.33 11.69 6.04
CA LEU A 227 0.03 11.15 5.62
C LEU A 227 0.10 9.70 5.10
N THR A 228 1.30 9.21 4.79
CA THR A 228 1.62 7.83 4.40
C THR A 228 2.84 7.40 5.22
N GLU A 229 2.59 7.18 6.51
CA GLU A 229 3.59 6.83 7.51
C GLU A 229 4.29 5.50 7.19
N ASP A 230 3.55 4.57 6.62
CA ASP A 230 4.00 3.27 6.16
C ASP A 230 5.03 3.38 5.03
N LEU A 231 4.72 4.16 4.00
CA LEU A 231 5.63 4.43 2.89
C LEU A 231 6.92 5.10 3.39
N GLU A 232 6.79 6.12 4.25
CA GLU A 232 7.94 6.86 4.80
C GLU A 232 8.83 5.92 5.64
N PHE A 233 8.24 5.09 6.50
CA PHE A 233 8.97 4.11 7.30
C PHE A 233 9.67 3.07 6.40
N GLY A 234 8.96 2.50 5.40
CA GLY A 234 9.53 1.53 4.47
C GLY A 234 10.74 2.08 3.70
N VAL A 235 10.64 3.32 3.22
CA VAL A 235 11.73 4.02 2.52
C VAL A 235 12.93 4.24 3.45
N ARG A 236 12.68 4.60 4.70
CA ARG A 236 13.75 4.76 5.71
C ARG A 236 14.45 3.43 5.99
N CYS A 237 13.71 2.32 6.07
CA CYS A 237 14.28 0.98 6.17
C CYS A 237 15.22 0.69 5.00
N VAL A 238 14.77 0.87 3.75
CA VAL A 238 15.58 0.63 2.54
C VAL A 238 16.85 1.49 2.52
N ARG A 239 16.76 2.75 2.94
CA ARG A 239 17.93 3.63 3.06
C ARG A 239 18.99 3.09 4.02
N ARG A 240 18.59 2.41 5.08
CA ARG A 240 19.46 1.77 6.08
C ARG A 240 19.88 0.35 5.70
N GLY A 241 19.48 -0.12 4.51
CA GLY A 241 19.79 -1.49 4.06
C GLY A 241 18.89 -2.58 4.65
N ILE A 242 17.84 -2.18 5.38
CA ILE A 242 16.80 -3.10 5.88
C ILE A 242 15.75 -3.24 4.77
N LEU A 243 15.63 -4.43 4.18
CA LEU A 243 14.66 -4.66 3.11
C LEU A 243 13.34 -5.21 3.69
N PRO A 244 12.23 -4.46 3.62
CA PRO A 244 10.90 -5.01 3.84
C PRO A 244 10.62 -6.18 2.90
N VAL A 245 10.15 -7.31 3.45
CA VAL A 245 9.82 -8.52 2.70
C VAL A 245 8.31 -8.76 2.67
N TRP A 246 7.85 -9.46 1.64
CA TRP A 246 6.45 -9.80 1.45
C TRP A 246 6.13 -11.19 1.99
N ALA A 247 5.08 -11.31 2.80
CA ALA A 247 4.51 -12.56 3.24
C ALA A 247 3.16 -12.81 2.53
N HIS A 248 3.21 -13.48 1.39
CA HIS A 248 2.07 -13.65 0.49
C HIS A 248 0.92 -14.44 1.12
N ASP A 249 1.24 -15.41 1.93
CA ASP A 249 0.26 -16.30 2.55
C ASP A 249 -0.23 -15.79 3.93
N ALA A 250 0.38 -14.72 4.51
CA ALA A 250 -0.04 -14.10 5.77
C ALA A 250 -1.10 -13.02 5.49
N LYS A 251 -2.40 -13.39 5.58
CA LYS A 251 -3.49 -12.54 5.12
C LYS A 251 -4.09 -11.65 6.19
N VAL A 252 -4.33 -10.40 5.82
CA VAL A 252 -5.13 -9.41 6.54
C VAL A 252 -6.20 -8.87 5.59
N TYR A 253 -7.42 -8.72 6.06
CA TYR A 253 -8.57 -8.25 5.28
C TYR A 253 -8.97 -6.87 5.76
N ASP A 254 -8.95 -5.89 4.86
CA ASP A 254 -9.36 -4.52 5.15
C ASP A 254 -10.67 -4.11 4.45
N GLU A 255 -11.30 -3.04 4.93
CA GLU A 255 -12.52 -2.49 4.33
C GLU A 255 -12.19 -1.53 3.19
N LYS A 256 -12.81 -1.72 2.02
CA LYS A 256 -12.69 -0.75 0.93
C LYS A 256 -13.92 0.16 0.85
N PRO A 257 -13.73 1.46 0.54
CA PRO A 257 -14.83 2.38 0.31
C PRO A 257 -15.80 1.85 -0.73
N VAL A 258 -17.09 2.01 -0.45
CA VAL A 258 -18.18 1.59 -1.36
C VAL A 258 -18.62 2.70 -2.31
N ASP A 259 -18.32 3.95 -2.01
CA ASP A 259 -18.65 5.09 -2.85
C ASP A 259 -17.40 5.78 -3.42
N LEU A 260 -17.56 6.35 -4.62
CA LEU A 260 -16.45 6.96 -5.36
C LEU A 260 -15.85 8.16 -4.60
N ARG A 261 -16.67 8.97 -3.94
CA ARG A 261 -16.22 10.19 -3.24
C ARG A 261 -15.30 9.84 -2.06
N SER A 262 -15.67 8.84 -1.26
CA SER A 262 -14.84 8.34 -0.16
C SER A 262 -13.54 7.72 -0.68
N SER A 263 -13.62 6.93 -1.75
CA SER A 263 -12.45 6.37 -2.42
C SER A 263 -11.52 7.46 -2.96
N MET A 264 -12.06 8.51 -3.59
CA MET A 264 -11.25 9.64 -4.10
C MET A 264 -10.55 10.39 -2.97
N ARG A 265 -11.24 10.64 -1.83
CA ARG A 265 -10.64 11.29 -0.65
C ARG A 265 -9.49 10.47 -0.07
N GLN A 266 -9.67 9.15 0.05
CA GLN A 266 -8.63 8.25 0.55
C GLN A 266 -7.40 8.25 -0.38
N ARG A 267 -7.61 8.10 -1.70
CA ARG A 267 -6.54 8.10 -2.70
C ARG A 267 -5.85 9.47 -2.82
N LEU A 268 -6.58 10.56 -2.66
CA LEU A 268 -6.01 11.91 -2.61
C LEU A 268 -4.99 12.01 -1.45
N ARG A 269 -5.37 11.57 -0.27
CA ARG A 269 -4.48 11.52 0.90
C ARG A 269 -3.23 10.68 0.63
N TRP A 270 -3.39 9.51 0.02
CA TRP A 270 -2.26 8.66 -0.35
C TRP A 270 -1.29 9.35 -1.30
N MET A 271 -1.80 10.02 -2.32
CA MET A 271 -0.95 10.73 -3.28
C MET A 271 -0.27 11.96 -2.67
N GLN A 272 -0.95 12.69 -1.79
CA GLN A 272 -0.33 13.80 -1.04
C GLN A 272 0.86 13.32 -0.21
N GLY A 273 0.69 12.24 0.56
CA GLY A 273 1.76 11.62 1.35
C GLY A 273 2.89 11.08 0.48
N HIS A 274 2.54 10.45 -0.65
CA HIS A 274 3.54 9.93 -1.59
C HIS A 274 4.41 11.04 -2.19
N PHE A 275 3.83 12.19 -2.59
CA PHE A 275 4.61 13.35 -3.05
C PHE A 275 5.51 13.94 -1.96
N ASP A 276 5.05 13.99 -0.71
CA ASP A 276 5.89 14.46 0.41
C ASP A 276 7.07 13.50 0.63
N CYS A 277 6.81 12.20 0.64
CA CYS A 277 7.84 11.17 0.76
C CYS A 277 8.82 11.19 -0.43
N ALA A 278 8.32 11.33 -1.66
CA ALA A 278 9.15 11.42 -2.86
C ALA A 278 10.08 12.64 -2.81
N LYS A 279 9.56 13.79 -2.41
CA LYS A 279 10.35 15.02 -2.26
C LYS A 279 11.52 14.85 -1.28
N LYS A 280 11.29 14.14 -0.17
CA LYS A 280 12.30 13.95 0.89
C LYS A 280 13.33 12.87 0.55
N HIS A 281 12.91 11.79 -0.12
CA HIS A 281 13.68 10.55 -0.13
C HIS A 281 14.08 10.05 -1.53
N MET A 282 13.38 10.43 -2.62
CA MET A 282 13.61 9.86 -3.95
C MET A 282 15.03 10.09 -4.46
N LEU A 283 15.49 11.34 -4.49
CA LEU A 283 16.82 11.66 -5.00
C LEU A 283 17.96 11.09 -4.13
N PRO A 284 17.90 11.19 -2.79
CA PRO A 284 18.88 10.53 -1.92
C PRO A 284 18.95 9.00 -2.12
N LEU A 285 17.81 8.33 -2.30
CA LEU A 285 17.76 6.88 -2.59
C LEU A 285 18.40 6.55 -3.94
N LEU A 286 18.08 7.31 -4.99
CA LEU A 286 18.63 7.08 -6.32
C LEU A 286 20.15 7.26 -6.32
N ILE A 287 20.67 8.34 -5.73
CA ILE A 287 22.11 8.62 -5.66
C ILE A 287 22.82 7.52 -4.85
N SER A 288 22.29 7.17 -3.66
CA SER A 288 22.91 6.12 -2.85
C SER A 288 22.84 4.76 -3.54
N GLY A 289 21.70 4.44 -4.18
CA GLY A 289 21.53 3.19 -4.93
C GLY A 289 22.54 3.02 -6.06
N ILE A 290 22.80 4.09 -6.83
CA ILE A 290 23.79 4.09 -7.91
C ILE A 290 25.21 3.95 -7.33
N ARG A 291 25.56 4.75 -6.31
CA ARG A 291 26.90 4.75 -5.69
C ARG A 291 27.24 3.39 -5.05
N GLU A 292 26.27 2.79 -4.37
CA GLU A 292 26.44 1.52 -3.66
C GLU A 292 26.18 0.31 -4.55
N ARG A 293 25.82 0.52 -5.82
CA ARG A 293 25.37 -0.54 -6.76
C ARG A 293 24.24 -1.39 -6.17
N ASN A 294 23.34 -0.75 -5.43
CA ASN A 294 22.24 -1.39 -4.74
C ASN A 294 20.94 -1.15 -5.51
N PHE A 295 20.51 -2.18 -6.26
CA PHE A 295 19.32 -2.08 -7.12
C PHE A 295 18.03 -1.92 -6.32
N ALA A 296 17.94 -2.45 -5.09
CA ALA A 296 16.75 -2.27 -4.25
C ALA A 296 16.52 -0.80 -3.88
N LYS A 297 17.59 -0.01 -3.66
CA LYS A 297 17.48 1.44 -3.45
C LYS A 297 17.04 2.17 -4.71
N VAL A 298 17.53 1.76 -5.89
CA VAL A 298 17.11 2.31 -7.18
C VAL A 298 15.64 2.00 -7.46
N ASP A 299 15.20 0.74 -7.25
CA ASP A 299 13.79 0.34 -7.38
C ASP A 299 12.88 1.13 -6.46
N ALA A 300 13.26 1.33 -5.19
CA ALA A 300 12.51 2.14 -4.25
C ALA A 300 12.42 3.62 -4.68
N ALA A 301 13.47 4.17 -5.28
CA ALA A 301 13.42 5.53 -5.86
C ALA A 301 12.47 5.60 -7.06
N ILE A 302 12.49 4.59 -7.95
CA ILE A 302 11.54 4.47 -9.08
C ILE A 302 10.12 4.35 -8.55
N TYR A 303 9.88 3.61 -7.48
CA TYR A 303 8.56 3.50 -6.87
C TYR A 303 8.06 4.87 -6.36
N LEU A 304 8.92 5.67 -5.75
CA LEU A 304 8.56 7.02 -5.30
C LEU A 304 8.21 7.97 -6.46
N PHE A 305 8.62 7.68 -7.69
CA PHE A 305 8.22 8.44 -8.88
C PHE A 305 6.80 8.11 -9.38
N GLN A 306 6.16 7.08 -8.87
CA GLN A 306 4.86 6.57 -9.37
C GLN A 306 3.73 7.62 -9.46
N PRO A 307 3.53 8.58 -8.53
CA PRO A 307 2.51 9.62 -8.69
C PRO A 307 2.72 10.47 -9.94
N THR A 308 3.95 10.85 -10.23
CA THR A 308 4.29 11.59 -11.44
C THR A 308 3.97 10.77 -12.70
N ARG A 309 4.23 9.46 -12.66
CA ARG A 309 3.86 8.54 -13.73
C ARG A 309 2.35 8.51 -13.99
N PHE A 310 1.51 8.50 -12.95
CA PHE A 310 0.05 8.56 -13.13
C PHE A 310 -0.38 9.84 -13.84
N ILE A 311 0.21 10.99 -13.52
CA ILE A 311 -0.06 12.25 -14.21
C ILE A 311 0.33 12.14 -15.67
N VAL A 312 1.53 11.65 -15.97
CA VAL A 312 2.02 11.52 -17.35
C VAL A 312 1.15 10.55 -18.15
N LEU A 313 0.83 9.38 -17.62
CA LEU A 313 -0.06 8.42 -18.27
C LEU A 313 -1.46 9.00 -18.53
N PHE A 314 -1.99 9.77 -17.60
CA PHE A 314 -3.27 10.44 -17.78
C PHE A 314 -3.22 11.47 -18.90
N LEU A 315 -2.20 12.31 -18.91
CA LEU A 315 -2.01 13.33 -19.95
C LEU A 315 -1.75 12.70 -21.33
N THR A 316 -0.91 11.67 -21.43
CA THR A 316 -0.67 10.96 -22.69
C THR A 316 -1.92 10.23 -23.18
N SER A 317 -2.73 9.66 -22.28
CA SER A 317 -4.02 9.06 -22.65
C SER A 317 -5.00 10.10 -23.20
N LEU A 318 -5.08 11.28 -22.58
CA LEU A 318 -5.88 12.39 -23.12
C LEU A 318 -5.39 12.80 -24.52
N MET A 319 -4.08 12.93 -24.70
CA MET A 319 -3.49 13.27 -26.01
C MET A 319 -3.82 12.21 -27.06
N MET A 320 -3.75 10.91 -26.72
CA MET A 320 -4.16 9.82 -27.64
C MET A 320 -5.64 9.92 -28.03
N VAL A 321 -6.54 10.23 -27.10
CA VAL A 321 -7.96 10.47 -27.40
C VAL A 321 -8.15 11.62 -28.37
N PHE A 322 -7.40 12.71 -28.20
CA PHE A 322 -7.41 13.85 -29.14
C PHE A 322 -6.79 13.52 -30.49
N GLN A 323 -5.80 12.64 -30.57
CA GLN A 323 -5.19 12.20 -31.83
C GLN A 323 -6.10 11.28 -32.65
N VAL A 324 -6.91 10.43 -32.00
CA VAL A 324 -7.85 9.50 -32.66
C VAL A 324 -9.17 10.21 -33.05
N SER A 325 -9.49 11.35 -32.43
CA SER A 325 -10.68 12.15 -32.75
C SER A 325 -10.41 13.12 -33.91
N ALA A 326 -11.43 13.90 -34.35
CA ALA A 326 -11.41 14.83 -35.44
C ALA A 326 -10.28 15.89 -35.46
N LEU A 327 -9.36 15.83 -34.50
CA LEU A 327 -8.17 16.70 -34.38
C LEU A 327 -6.89 16.12 -35.03
N GLN A 328 -6.99 14.99 -35.75
CA GLN A 328 -5.85 14.28 -36.34
C GLN A 328 -5.00 15.15 -37.30
N ASP A 329 -5.60 16.14 -37.91
CA ASP A 329 -4.94 16.99 -38.93
C ASP A 329 -4.38 18.29 -38.36
N THR A 330 -4.39 18.50 -37.06
CA THR A 330 -3.79 19.70 -36.49
C THR A 330 -2.26 19.56 -36.42
N PRO A 331 -1.52 20.65 -36.68
CA PRO A 331 -0.05 20.64 -36.55
C PRO A 331 0.47 20.20 -35.20
N TRP A 332 -0.38 20.26 -34.17
CA TRP A 332 -0.08 19.83 -32.80
C TRP A 332 -0.11 18.31 -32.61
N SER A 333 -1.01 17.60 -33.29
CA SER A 333 -1.15 16.16 -33.14
C SER A 333 0.06 15.39 -33.68
N LYS A 334 0.64 15.89 -34.80
CA LYS A 334 1.80 15.25 -35.44
C LYS A 334 3.13 15.50 -34.74
N SER A 335 3.22 16.54 -33.89
CA SER A 335 4.45 16.90 -33.19
C SER A 335 4.54 16.36 -31.74
N LEU A 336 3.51 15.68 -31.25
CA LEU A 336 3.38 15.30 -29.84
C LEU A 336 3.67 13.83 -29.54
N SER A 337 3.92 12.98 -30.54
CA SER A 337 4.27 11.58 -30.30
C SER A 337 5.63 11.23 -30.87
N PHE A 338 6.62 11.05 -29.98
CA PHE A 338 7.94 10.53 -30.35
C PHE A 338 7.92 9.00 -30.48
N LEU A 339 7.25 8.32 -29.56
CA LEU A 339 7.11 6.87 -29.62
C LEU A 339 5.89 6.49 -30.48
N PRO A 340 5.99 5.45 -31.32
CA PRO A 340 4.90 5.06 -32.21
C PRO A 340 3.68 4.60 -31.42
N THR A 341 2.48 4.88 -31.93
CA THR A 341 1.20 4.50 -31.30
C THR A 341 1.14 3.00 -30.97
N ASN A 342 1.68 2.15 -31.85
CA ASN A 342 1.71 0.69 -31.63
C ASN A 342 2.50 0.31 -30.37
N PHE A 343 3.55 1.05 -30.03
CA PHE A 343 4.29 0.83 -28.78
C PHE A 343 3.38 1.07 -27.56
N TRP A 344 2.61 2.15 -27.54
CA TRP A 344 1.69 2.46 -26.46
C TRP A 344 0.54 1.46 -26.38
N VAL A 345 -0.01 1.06 -27.52
CA VAL A 345 -1.03 0.01 -27.60
C VAL A 345 -0.50 -1.29 -27.01
N PHE A 346 0.72 -1.70 -27.38
CA PHE A 346 1.35 -2.91 -26.85
C PHE A 346 1.55 -2.84 -25.32
N ILE A 347 2.14 -1.75 -24.81
CA ILE A 347 2.38 -1.55 -23.38
C ILE A 347 1.07 -1.59 -22.59
N ASN A 348 0.06 -0.83 -23.02
CA ASN A 348 -1.22 -0.77 -22.31
C ASN A 348 -1.98 -2.09 -22.36
N LEU A 349 -2.00 -2.74 -23.52
CA LEU A 349 -2.64 -4.05 -23.70
C LEU A 349 -1.98 -5.11 -22.81
N PHE A 350 -0.65 -5.16 -22.78
CA PHE A 350 0.11 -6.10 -21.98
C PHE A 350 -0.13 -5.88 -20.48
N LEU A 351 -0.07 -4.62 -20.01
CA LEU A 351 -0.35 -4.28 -18.62
C LEU A 351 -1.79 -4.60 -18.23
N TYR A 352 -2.75 -4.39 -19.14
CA TYR A 352 -4.15 -4.70 -18.89
C TYR A 352 -4.41 -6.21 -18.84
N LEU A 353 -3.82 -6.99 -19.74
CA LEU A 353 -3.97 -8.44 -19.77
C LEU A 353 -3.38 -9.15 -18.54
N GLN A 354 -2.41 -8.53 -17.88
CA GLN A 354 -1.89 -9.03 -16.60
C GLN A 354 -2.94 -9.02 -15.49
N VAL A 355 -3.96 -8.15 -15.57
CA VAL A 355 -4.98 -8.04 -14.51
C VAL A 355 -5.82 -9.30 -14.40
N PRO A 356 -6.53 -9.76 -15.46
CA PRO A 356 -7.30 -11.01 -15.38
C PRO A 356 -6.40 -12.22 -15.06
N LEU A 357 -5.16 -12.21 -15.53
CA LEU A 357 -4.20 -13.26 -15.23
C LEU A 357 -3.79 -13.27 -13.74
N ALA A 358 -3.58 -12.10 -13.13
CA ALA A 358 -3.34 -12.01 -11.70
C ALA A 358 -4.52 -12.56 -10.89
N LEU A 359 -5.76 -12.23 -11.27
CA LEU A 359 -6.96 -12.77 -10.62
C LEU A 359 -7.04 -14.29 -10.72
N LEU A 360 -6.68 -14.85 -11.87
CA LEU A 360 -6.62 -16.30 -12.09
C LEU A 360 -5.58 -16.95 -11.16
N LEU A 361 -4.39 -16.38 -11.08
CA LEU A 361 -3.31 -16.89 -10.23
C LEU A 361 -3.63 -16.77 -8.74
N GLU A 362 -4.34 -15.72 -8.33
CA GLU A 362 -4.83 -15.53 -6.95
C GLU A 362 -6.08 -16.38 -6.64
N ARG A 363 -6.65 -17.04 -7.63
CA ARG A 363 -7.85 -17.90 -7.50
C ARG A 363 -9.02 -17.16 -6.85
N VAL A 364 -9.19 -15.87 -7.21
CA VAL A 364 -10.30 -15.08 -6.69
C VAL A 364 -11.63 -15.51 -7.26
N ASN A 365 -12.73 -15.14 -6.58
CA ASN A 365 -14.08 -15.46 -7.05
C ASN A 365 -14.31 -14.88 -8.46
N TRP A 366 -14.98 -15.65 -9.33
CA TRP A 366 -15.24 -15.26 -10.72
C TRP A 366 -15.96 -13.90 -10.85
N ARG A 367 -16.75 -13.50 -9.85
CA ARG A 367 -17.41 -12.18 -9.82
C ARG A 367 -16.40 -11.00 -9.91
N ALA A 368 -15.16 -11.21 -9.49
CA ALA A 368 -14.11 -10.20 -9.58
C ALA A 368 -13.78 -9.80 -11.02
N TYR A 369 -14.01 -10.69 -12.00
CA TYR A 369 -13.75 -10.40 -13.41
C TYR A 369 -14.66 -9.31 -13.99
N PHE A 370 -15.85 -9.10 -13.44
CA PHE A 370 -16.65 -7.90 -13.76
C PHE A 370 -15.93 -6.61 -13.38
N GLY A 371 -15.15 -6.63 -12.28
CA GLY A 371 -14.31 -5.52 -11.89
C GLY A 371 -13.21 -5.20 -12.89
N VAL A 372 -12.72 -6.18 -13.67
CA VAL A 372 -11.73 -5.92 -14.73
C VAL A 372 -12.30 -5.01 -15.81
N VAL A 373 -13.56 -5.20 -16.19
CA VAL A 373 -14.25 -4.35 -17.18
C VAL A 373 -14.41 -2.91 -16.67
N LEU A 374 -14.65 -2.75 -15.37
CA LEU A 374 -14.85 -1.45 -14.74
C LEU A 374 -13.53 -0.75 -14.39
N LEU A 375 -12.43 -1.51 -14.33
CA LEU A 375 -11.13 -1.03 -13.90
C LEU A 375 -10.59 0.18 -14.71
N PRO A 376 -10.71 0.24 -16.06
CA PRO A 376 -10.22 1.40 -16.82
C PRO A 376 -10.87 2.71 -16.36
N TRP A 377 -12.17 2.72 -16.11
CA TRP A 377 -12.91 3.89 -15.61
C TRP A 377 -12.42 4.29 -14.20
N PHE A 378 -12.18 3.29 -13.35
CA PHE A 378 -11.63 3.53 -12.02
C PHE A 378 -10.20 4.09 -12.08
N LEU A 379 -9.34 3.52 -12.92
CA LEU A 379 -7.95 3.99 -13.10
C LEU A 379 -7.89 5.41 -13.68
N TRP A 380 -8.81 5.79 -14.56
CA TRP A 380 -8.87 7.15 -15.09
C TRP A 380 -9.07 8.21 -13.99
N THR A 381 -9.77 7.86 -12.91
CA THR A 381 -9.94 8.78 -11.77
C THR A 381 -8.64 9.08 -11.01
N TRP A 382 -7.58 8.26 -11.17
CA TRP A 382 -6.28 8.53 -10.55
C TRP A 382 -5.59 9.78 -11.12
N GLY A 383 -5.74 10.06 -12.40
CA GLY A 383 -5.13 11.23 -13.04
C GLY A 383 -5.50 12.55 -12.35
N PRO A 384 -6.78 12.95 -12.35
CA PRO A 384 -7.21 14.19 -11.68
C PRO A 384 -6.94 14.19 -10.17
N ILE A 385 -7.08 13.04 -9.48
CA ILE A 385 -6.76 12.92 -8.05
C ILE A 385 -5.28 13.22 -7.79
N THR A 386 -4.39 12.63 -8.60
CA THR A 386 -2.95 12.80 -8.44
C THR A 386 -2.51 14.21 -8.78
N LEU A 387 -3.12 14.81 -9.81
CA LEU A 387 -2.88 16.20 -10.14
C LEU A 387 -3.32 17.14 -8.99
N GLN A 388 -4.51 16.93 -8.44
CA GLN A 388 -4.98 17.66 -7.27
C GLN A 388 -4.04 17.48 -6.07
N ALA A 389 -3.55 16.26 -5.83
CA ALA A 389 -2.62 15.96 -4.74
C ALA A 389 -1.32 16.76 -4.86
N TYR A 390 -0.79 16.92 -6.08
CA TYR A 390 0.41 17.71 -6.31
C TYR A 390 0.25 19.17 -5.86
N PHE A 391 -0.89 19.79 -6.17
CA PHE A 391 -1.16 21.18 -5.74
C PHE A 391 -1.53 21.31 -4.27
N THR A 392 -2.04 20.25 -3.65
CA THR A 392 -2.54 20.26 -2.26
C THR A 392 -1.65 19.48 -1.28
N LYS A 393 -0.45 19.06 -1.68
CA LYS A 393 0.48 18.22 -0.88
C LYS A 393 0.91 18.82 0.45
N ASN A 394 0.82 20.15 0.59
CA ASN A 394 1.13 20.84 1.85
C ASN A 394 -0.04 20.82 2.85
N ASN A 395 -1.23 20.41 2.41
CA ASN A 395 -2.41 20.31 3.28
C ASN A 395 -2.40 18.95 3.99
N ARG A 396 -1.98 18.95 5.26
CA ARG A 396 -1.85 17.73 6.10
C ARG A 396 -3.08 17.42 6.93
N VAL A 397 -4.27 17.85 6.50
CA VAL A 397 -5.50 17.60 7.25
C VAL A 397 -5.85 16.11 7.16
N TRP A 398 -5.66 15.39 8.27
CA TRP A 398 -6.17 14.04 8.42
C TRP A 398 -7.69 14.07 8.58
N ARG A 399 -8.39 13.22 7.82
CA ARG A 399 -9.83 13.04 7.88
C ARG A 399 -10.15 11.59 8.11
N HIS A 400 -10.87 11.30 9.16
CA HIS A 400 -11.34 9.95 9.49
C HIS A 400 -12.22 9.38 8.36
N THR A 401 -11.98 8.11 8.02
CA THR A 401 -12.86 7.32 7.15
C THR A 401 -13.77 6.49 8.04
N VAL A 402 -15.07 6.71 7.98
CA VAL A 402 -16.02 5.97 8.81
C VAL A 402 -16.18 4.55 8.26
N HIS A 403 -15.82 3.56 9.06
CA HIS A 403 -16.01 2.14 8.74
C HIS A 403 -17.38 1.68 9.23
N LYS A 404 -18.12 0.97 8.37
CA LYS A 404 -19.54 0.61 8.63
C LYS A 404 -19.81 -0.89 8.54
N ARG A 405 -18.90 -1.65 7.97
CA ARG A 405 -19.10 -3.06 7.67
C ARG A 405 -18.62 -3.97 8.83
N ALA A 406 -19.57 -4.31 9.69
CA ALA A 406 -19.38 -5.32 10.73
C ALA A 406 -19.44 -6.73 10.09
N ILE A 407 -18.35 -7.19 9.48
CA ILE A 407 -18.19 -8.53 8.88
C ILE A 407 -17.33 -9.37 9.82
N ARG A 408 -17.73 -10.60 10.10
CA ARG A 408 -16.95 -11.57 10.89
C ARG A 408 -16.00 -12.36 9.99
N LEU A 409 -14.93 -12.90 10.56
CA LEU A 409 -13.96 -13.71 9.82
C LEU A 409 -14.61 -14.95 9.17
N ASP A 410 -15.59 -15.57 9.82
CA ASP A 410 -16.29 -16.74 9.29
C ASP A 410 -17.14 -16.41 8.05
N ASP A 411 -17.63 -15.18 7.92
CA ASP A 411 -18.38 -14.71 6.74
C ASP A 411 -17.48 -14.63 5.48
N LEU A 412 -16.15 -14.59 5.65
CA LEU A 412 -15.17 -14.56 4.56
C LEU A 412 -14.83 -15.95 4.02
N ARG A 413 -15.01 -17.02 4.80
CA ARG A 413 -14.65 -18.39 4.40
C ARG A 413 -15.54 -18.98 3.30
N GLY A 414 -16.67 -18.36 3.00
CA GLY A 414 -17.61 -18.77 1.94
C GLY A 414 -17.49 -17.99 0.64
N ARG A 415 -16.53 -17.07 0.52
CA ARG A 415 -16.35 -16.15 -0.62
C ARG A 415 -15.12 -16.54 -1.45
#